data_f28fea51bfce98f019f5297054d97152
#
_entry.id   f28fea51bfce98f019f5297054d97152
#
_cell.length_a   1.000
_cell.length_b   1.000
_cell.length_c   1.000
_cell.angle_alpha   90.00
_cell.angle_beta   90.00
_cell.angle_gamma   90.00
#
_symmetry.space_group_name_H-M   'P 1'
#
loop_
_entity.id
_entity.type
_entity.pdbx_description
1 polymer ?
#
loop_
_entity_poly.entity_id
_entity_poly.type
_entity_poly.pdbx_seq_one_letter_code
_entity_poly.pdbx_strand_id
1 'polypeptide(L)'
;MQMMVGNYLASGYRLKPLLRVILRHGAMYQALDAPDLVKGPIVFVASTLRMTGRFITEDSWAWLLDAMGQVPFYPPNVSGWDQGAAWLNTNSAHAYWDTTDYLLRGTVDDPGQESAADAVKRAIAALSHPWVSSGARTKLQAYAQSFFDAHNYVSAGKHVLGPHDRVERPRVLRALILAGPDGFLS
;
A
#
# COMPACT_ATOMS: atom_id res chain seq x y z
N MET A 1 -19.45 -25.31 -5.39
CA MET A 1 -19.20 -25.67 -6.79
C MET A 1 -20.32 -26.49 -7.41
N GLN A 2 -20.78 -27.60 -6.83
CA GLN A 2 -21.87 -28.47 -7.36
C GLN A 2 -23.18 -27.72 -7.66
N MET A 3 -23.62 -26.79 -6.81
CA MET A 3 -24.82 -25.97 -7.03
C MET A 3 -24.72 -25.08 -8.26
N MET A 4 -23.57 -24.50 -8.55
CA MET A 4 -23.35 -23.66 -9.74
C MET A 4 -23.40 -24.49 -11.03
N VAL A 5 -22.76 -25.67 -11.02
CA VAL A 5 -22.79 -26.62 -12.12
C VAL A 5 -24.23 -27.09 -12.40
N GLY A 6 -24.98 -27.47 -11.35
CA GLY A 6 -26.35 -27.88 -11.46
C GLY A 6 -27.26 -26.79 -12.07
N ASN A 7 -27.15 -25.56 -11.61
CA ASN A 7 -27.87 -24.41 -12.17
C ASN A 7 -27.52 -24.14 -13.65
N TYR A 8 -26.25 -24.26 -14.01
CA TYR A 8 -25.79 -24.04 -15.38
C TYR A 8 -26.34 -25.10 -16.34
N LEU A 9 -26.28 -26.38 -15.95
CA LEU A 9 -26.84 -27.48 -16.73
C LEU A 9 -28.35 -27.37 -16.85
N ALA A 10 -29.07 -27.14 -15.74
CA ALA A 10 -30.52 -27.01 -15.71
C ALA A 10 -31.03 -25.80 -16.52
N SER A 11 -30.20 -24.76 -16.68
CA SER A 11 -30.53 -23.58 -17.50
C SER A 11 -30.35 -23.79 -19.00
N GLY A 12 -29.91 -24.98 -19.46
CA GLY A 12 -29.53 -25.20 -20.84
C GLY A 12 -28.28 -24.44 -21.26
N TYR A 13 -27.24 -24.45 -20.40
CA TYR A 13 -25.94 -23.80 -20.61
C TYR A 13 -26.00 -22.27 -20.76
N ARG A 14 -27.00 -21.61 -20.18
CA ARG A 14 -27.13 -20.15 -20.23
C ARG A 14 -26.25 -19.51 -19.17
N LEU A 15 -25.43 -18.50 -19.58
CA LEU A 15 -24.53 -17.79 -18.69
C LEU A 15 -25.24 -16.85 -17.70
N LYS A 16 -26.34 -16.21 -18.12
CA LYS A 16 -27.06 -15.23 -17.28
C LYS A 16 -27.58 -15.80 -15.95
N PRO A 17 -28.20 -17.00 -15.88
CA PRO A 17 -28.57 -17.64 -14.63
C PRO A 17 -27.32 -17.98 -13.75
N LEU A 18 -26.26 -18.47 -14.37
CA LEU A 18 -25.01 -18.77 -13.66
C LEU A 18 -24.39 -17.51 -13.02
N LEU A 19 -24.24 -16.43 -13.79
CA LEU A 19 -23.74 -15.14 -13.27
C LEU A 19 -24.62 -14.60 -12.14
N ARG A 20 -25.95 -14.74 -12.26
CA ARG A 20 -26.87 -14.34 -11.20
C ARG A 20 -26.64 -15.12 -9.91
N VAL A 21 -26.40 -16.41 -9.97
CA VAL A 21 -26.09 -17.25 -8.81
C VAL A 21 -24.76 -16.83 -8.17
N ILE A 22 -23.72 -16.61 -8.98
CA ILE A 22 -22.41 -16.17 -8.51
C ILE A 22 -22.52 -14.81 -7.82
N LEU A 23 -23.08 -13.81 -8.51
CA LEU A 23 -23.16 -12.43 -8.00
C LEU A 23 -24.11 -12.27 -6.80
N ARG A 24 -25.00 -13.23 -6.54
CA ARG A 24 -25.90 -13.24 -5.37
C ARG A 24 -25.39 -14.12 -4.23
N HIS A 25 -24.28 -14.82 -4.44
CA HIS A 25 -23.71 -15.68 -3.40
C HIS A 25 -23.12 -14.86 -2.28
N GLY A 26 -23.47 -15.19 -1.03
CA GLY A 26 -23.02 -14.44 0.15
C GLY A 26 -21.50 -14.29 0.25
N ALA A 27 -20.73 -15.28 -0.19
CA ALA A 27 -19.27 -15.22 -0.20
C ALA A 27 -18.68 -14.06 -1.06
N MET A 28 -19.45 -13.55 -2.03
CA MET A 28 -19.02 -12.37 -2.82
C MET A 28 -19.01 -11.07 -2.02
N TYR A 29 -19.71 -11.05 -0.89
CA TYR A 29 -19.94 -9.86 -0.07
C TYR A 29 -19.42 -10.02 1.35
N GLN A 30 -18.71 -11.11 1.62
CA GLN A 30 -18.02 -11.28 2.90
C GLN A 30 -16.90 -10.26 2.99
N ALA A 31 -16.93 -9.44 4.04
CA ALA A 31 -15.78 -8.62 4.39
C ALA A 31 -14.65 -9.54 4.84
N LEU A 32 -13.49 -9.37 4.27
CA LEU A 32 -12.27 -10.02 4.75
C LEU A 32 -11.78 -9.28 6.00
N ASP A 33 -11.32 -10.04 7.00
CA ASP A 33 -10.70 -9.45 8.19
C ASP A 33 -9.37 -8.76 7.86
N ALA A 34 -8.74 -9.19 6.77
CA ALA A 34 -7.50 -8.61 6.23
C ALA A 34 -7.49 -8.71 4.70
N PRO A 35 -6.80 -7.78 4.02
CA PRO A 35 -6.53 -7.89 2.59
C PRO A 35 -5.71 -9.14 2.29
N ASP A 36 -5.98 -9.81 1.18
CA ASP A 36 -5.29 -11.03 0.76
C ASP A 36 -4.78 -10.99 -0.68
N LEU A 37 -5.15 -9.96 -1.44
CA LEU A 37 -4.73 -9.79 -2.83
C LEU A 37 -3.46 -8.93 -2.92
N VAL A 38 -2.41 -9.47 -3.53
CA VAL A 38 -1.18 -8.70 -3.80
C VAL A 38 -1.44 -7.68 -4.92
N LYS A 39 -1.18 -6.42 -4.63
CA LYS A 39 -1.31 -5.33 -5.62
C LYS A 39 -0.28 -5.47 -6.73
N GLY A 40 -0.73 -5.46 -7.98
CA GLY A 40 0.18 -5.24 -9.10
C GLY A 40 0.70 -3.80 -9.13
N PRO A 41 1.82 -3.53 -9.85
CA PRO A 41 2.47 -2.22 -9.89
C PRO A 41 1.55 -1.05 -10.22
N ILE A 42 0.70 -1.18 -11.22
CA ILE A 42 -0.26 -0.13 -11.59
C ILE A 42 -1.22 0.19 -10.43
N VAL A 43 -1.74 -0.85 -9.77
CA VAL A 43 -2.65 -0.68 -8.62
C VAL A 43 -1.92 -0.03 -7.46
N PHE A 44 -0.67 -0.43 -7.22
CA PHE A 44 0.18 0.15 -6.17
C PHE A 44 0.42 1.65 -6.40
N VAL A 45 0.90 2.03 -7.59
CA VAL A 45 1.14 3.45 -7.94
C VAL A 45 -0.13 4.26 -7.87
N ALA A 46 -1.23 3.79 -8.48
CA ALA A 46 -2.50 4.49 -8.48
C ALA A 46 -3.07 4.68 -7.06
N SER A 47 -3.00 3.65 -6.21
CA SER A 47 -3.43 3.74 -4.82
C SER A 47 -2.56 4.70 -4.01
N THR A 48 -1.24 4.67 -4.19
CA THR A 48 -0.29 5.57 -3.51
C THR A 48 -0.51 7.02 -3.91
N LEU A 49 -0.69 7.31 -5.20
CA LEU A 49 -1.03 8.65 -5.69
C LEU A 49 -2.32 9.17 -5.04
N ARG A 50 -3.36 8.33 -5.00
CA ARG A 50 -4.64 8.70 -4.36
C ARG A 50 -4.50 8.94 -2.86
N MET A 51 -3.76 8.10 -2.15
CA MET A 51 -3.53 8.23 -0.71
C MET A 51 -2.70 9.47 -0.36
N THR A 52 -1.76 9.85 -1.23
CA THR A 52 -0.90 11.04 -1.02
C THR A 52 -1.48 12.32 -1.61
N GLY A 53 -2.64 12.25 -2.29
CA GLY A 53 -3.24 13.40 -2.98
C GLY A 53 -2.44 13.91 -4.18
N ARG A 54 -1.55 13.09 -4.72
CA ARG A 54 -0.71 13.46 -5.87
C ARG A 54 -1.33 13.06 -7.20
N PHE A 55 -0.94 13.79 -8.22
CA PHE A 55 -1.33 13.53 -9.61
C PHE A 55 -0.09 13.21 -10.44
N ILE A 56 -0.28 12.53 -11.56
CA ILE A 56 0.74 12.33 -12.58
C ILE A 56 0.91 13.65 -13.31
N THR A 57 2.04 14.33 -13.12
CA THR A 57 2.36 15.62 -13.72
C THR A 57 3.50 15.55 -14.75
N GLU A 58 4.15 14.40 -14.84
CA GLU A 58 5.35 14.18 -15.66
C GLU A 58 5.46 12.71 -16.08
N ASP A 59 6.39 12.38 -16.96
CA ASP A 59 6.54 11.03 -17.53
C ASP A 59 7.26 10.03 -16.60
N SER A 60 7.75 10.46 -15.45
CA SER A 60 8.51 9.64 -14.49
C SER A 60 7.74 8.41 -13.98
N TRP A 61 6.41 8.43 -13.97
CA TRP A 61 5.58 7.27 -13.63
C TRP A 61 5.79 6.06 -14.58
N ALA A 62 6.14 6.31 -15.84
CA ALA A 62 6.34 5.24 -16.81
C ALA A 62 7.56 4.39 -16.48
N TRP A 63 8.70 5.00 -16.12
CA TRP A 63 9.90 4.26 -15.73
C TRP A 63 9.73 3.58 -14.37
N LEU A 64 8.96 4.16 -13.44
CA LEU A 64 8.65 3.51 -12.18
C LEU A 64 7.88 2.20 -12.38
N LEU A 65 6.87 2.23 -13.27
CA LEU A 65 6.09 1.03 -13.62
C LEU A 65 6.92 0.00 -14.39
N ASP A 66 7.81 0.44 -15.28
CA ASP A 66 8.75 -0.43 -15.99
C ASP A 66 9.71 -1.13 -15.01
N ALA A 67 10.29 -0.40 -14.07
CA ALA A 67 11.16 -0.95 -13.03
C ALA A 67 10.45 -1.97 -12.13
N MET A 68 9.13 -1.84 -11.94
CA MET A 68 8.30 -2.81 -11.22
C MET A 68 7.77 -3.95 -12.12
N GLY A 69 8.01 -3.90 -13.42
CA GLY A 69 7.66 -4.94 -14.39
C GLY A 69 6.24 -4.86 -14.97
N GLN A 70 5.54 -3.72 -14.86
CA GLN A 70 4.20 -3.58 -15.44
C GLN A 70 4.03 -2.25 -16.18
N VAL A 71 4.36 -2.24 -17.47
CA VAL A 71 4.10 -1.08 -18.34
C VAL A 71 2.68 -1.15 -18.90
N PRO A 72 1.81 -0.14 -18.68
CA PRO A 72 0.46 -0.11 -19.20
C PRO A 72 0.42 -0.32 -20.71
N PHE A 73 -0.49 -1.16 -21.18
CA PHE A 73 -0.71 -1.50 -22.60
C PHE A 73 0.46 -2.22 -23.30
N TYR A 74 1.51 -2.57 -22.56
CA TYR A 74 2.68 -3.28 -23.10
C TYR A 74 2.99 -4.54 -22.30
N PRO A 75 2.13 -5.61 -22.39
CA PRO A 75 2.37 -6.85 -21.68
C PRO A 75 3.59 -7.59 -22.22
N PRO A 76 4.33 -8.35 -21.39
CA PRO A 76 5.54 -9.04 -21.79
C PRO A 76 5.30 -10.16 -22.82
N ASN A 77 4.09 -10.69 -22.88
CA ASN A 77 3.68 -11.75 -23.79
C ASN A 77 2.16 -11.83 -23.93
N VAL A 78 1.67 -12.77 -24.73
CA VAL A 78 0.23 -12.98 -24.99
C VAL A 78 -0.58 -13.42 -23.76
N SER A 79 0.08 -13.91 -22.71
CA SER A 79 -0.58 -14.27 -21.45
C SER A 79 -0.80 -13.07 -20.52
N GLY A 80 -0.29 -11.90 -20.87
CA GLY A 80 -0.37 -10.69 -20.06
C GLY A 80 0.77 -10.57 -19.06
N TRP A 81 0.51 -9.87 -17.97
CA TRP A 81 1.45 -9.67 -16.86
C TRP A 81 1.31 -10.75 -15.78
N ASP A 82 2.32 -10.88 -14.97
CA ASP A 82 2.27 -11.68 -13.75
C ASP A 82 1.13 -11.27 -12.81
N GLN A 83 0.76 -12.16 -11.90
CA GLN A 83 -0.34 -11.95 -10.96
C GLN A 83 0.04 -12.41 -9.55
N GLY A 84 -0.64 -11.84 -8.56
CA GLY A 84 -0.53 -12.26 -7.16
C GLY A 84 0.90 -12.22 -6.64
N ALA A 85 1.34 -13.28 -5.99
CA ALA A 85 2.65 -13.35 -5.34
C ALA A 85 3.86 -13.21 -6.29
N ALA A 86 3.70 -13.38 -7.60
CA ALA A 86 4.79 -13.19 -8.56
C ALA A 86 5.31 -11.73 -8.59
N TRP A 87 4.50 -10.76 -8.14
CA TRP A 87 4.93 -9.38 -7.95
C TRP A 87 5.87 -9.17 -6.75
N LEU A 88 5.99 -10.16 -5.85
CA LEU A 88 6.81 -10.08 -4.63
C LEU A 88 8.17 -10.75 -4.87
N ASN A 89 9.02 -10.13 -5.66
CA ASN A 89 10.39 -10.55 -5.88
C ASN A 89 11.38 -9.44 -5.50
N THR A 90 12.67 -9.75 -5.41
CA THR A 90 13.69 -8.82 -4.93
C THR A 90 13.77 -7.54 -5.77
N ASN A 91 13.69 -7.67 -7.09
CA ASN A 91 13.78 -6.52 -8.00
C ASN A 91 12.56 -5.60 -7.84
N SER A 92 11.37 -6.18 -7.81
CA SER A 92 10.15 -5.40 -7.60
C SER A 92 10.11 -4.76 -6.21
N ALA A 93 10.56 -5.45 -5.16
CA ALA A 93 10.61 -4.88 -3.81
C ALA A 93 11.46 -3.61 -3.73
N HIS A 94 12.63 -3.59 -4.39
CA HIS A 94 13.46 -2.40 -4.49
C HIS A 94 12.74 -1.28 -5.26
N ALA A 95 12.15 -1.61 -6.42
CA ALA A 95 11.43 -0.64 -7.24
C ALA A 95 10.19 -0.07 -6.53
N TYR A 96 9.48 -0.88 -5.73
CA TYR A 96 8.38 -0.40 -4.88
C TYR A 96 8.86 0.59 -3.82
N TRP A 97 10.01 0.32 -3.20
CA TRP A 97 10.60 1.22 -2.23
C TRP A 97 10.99 2.56 -2.86
N ASP A 98 11.72 2.54 -3.98
CA ASP A 98 12.13 3.74 -4.72
C ASP A 98 10.93 4.56 -5.19
N THR A 99 9.90 3.88 -5.71
CA THR A 99 8.64 4.50 -6.10
C THR A 99 7.97 5.20 -4.91
N THR A 100 7.94 4.56 -3.76
CA THR A 100 7.36 5.14 -2.55
C THR A 100 8.15 6.36 -2.09
N ASP A 101 9.48 6.29 -2.07
CA ASP A 101 10.33 7.43 -1.73
C ASP A 101 10.10 8.61 -2.69
N TYR A 102 10.08 8.34 -4.00
CA TYR A 102 9.80 9.35 -5.02
C TYR A 102 8.42 10.01 -4.81
N LEU A 103 7.37 9.21 -4.57
CA LEU A 103 6.01 9.71 -4.40
C LEU A 103 5.80 10.47 -3.08
N LEU A 104 6.62 10.22 -2.06
CA LEU A 104 6.53 10.91 -0.77
C LEU A 104 7.35 12.21 -0.69
N ARG A 105 8.20 12.52 -1.67
CA ARG A 105 8.99 13.74 -1.67
C ARG A 105 8.10 14.97 -1.65
N GLY A 106 8.37 15.88 -0.70
CA GLY A 106 7.61 17.13 -0.55
C GLY A 106 6.15 16.97 -0.10
N THR A 107 5.74 15.78 0.40
CA THR A 107 4.36 15.55 0.87
C THR A 107 4.21 15.59 2.39
N VAL A 108 5.30 15.83 3.11
CA VAL A 108 5.31 15.78 4.57
C VAL A 108 5.63 17.14 5.13
N ASP A 109 4.69 17.70 5.88
CA ASP A 109 4.88 18.93 6.65
C ASP A 109 5.43 18.60 8.05
N ASP A 110 6.09 19.58 8.68
CA ASP A 110 6.56 19.44 10.06
C ASP A 110 5.37 19.35 11.04
N PRO A 111 5.15 18.20 11.69
CA PRO A 111 4.04 18.05 12.64
C PRO A 111 4.32 18.67 14.02
N GLY A 112 5.50 19.21 14.24
CA GLY A 112 5.96 19.58 15.56
C GLY A 112 6.44 18.39 16.40
N GLN A 113 6.49 18.56 17.73
CA GLN A 113 6.84 17.47 18.64
C GLN A 113 5.62 16.58 18.89
N GLU A 114 5.81 15.27 18.73
CA GLU A 114 4.75 14.28 18.94
C GLU A 114 5.33 12.97 19.50
N SER A 115 4.49 12.19 20.19
CA SER A 115 4.86 10.86 20.66
C SER A 115 5.03 9.87 19.51
N ALA A 116 5.70 8.73 19.76
CA ALA A 116 5.82 7.65 18.78
C ALA A 116 4.44 7.10 18.33
N ALA A 117 3.50 7.00 19.26
CA ALA A 117 2.14 6.53 18.97
C ALA A 117 1.37 7.53 18.09
N ASP A 118 1.48 8.84 18.38
CA ASP A 118 0.84 9.88 17.59
C ASP A 118 1.45 10.01 16.20
N ALA A 119 2.77 9.85 16.08
CA ALA A 119 3.47 9.81 14.79
C ALA A 119 2.93 8.69 13.88
N VAL A 120 2.75 7.48 14.41
CA VAL A 120 2.18 6.36 13.64
C VAL A 120 0.72 6.63 13.30
N LYS A 121 -0.09 7.10 14.25
CA LYS A 121 -1.50 7.45 14.02
C LYS A 121 -1.63 8.51 12.92
N ARG A 122 -0.80 9.54 12.95
CA ARG A 122 -0.75 10.60 11.94
C ARG A 122 -0.32 10.07 10.57
N ALA A 123 0.71 9.20 10.52
CA ALA A 123 1.18 8.61 9.27
C ALA A 123 0.06 7.79 8.59
N ILE A 124 -0.69 6.99 9.35
CA ILE A 124 -1.83 6.21 8.86
C ILE A 124 -2.96 7.14 8.37
N ALA A 125 -3.30 8.16 9.13
CA ALA A 125 -4.33 9.13 8.76
C ALA A 125 -3.97 9.90 7.48
N ALA A 126 -2.72 10.29 7.33
CA ALA A 126 -2.23 11.00 6.15
C ALA A 126 -2.26 10.15 4.86
N LEU A 127 -2.36 8.84 4.97
CA LEU A 127 -2.50 7.89 3.87
C LEU A 127 -3.96 7.41 3.69
N SER A 128 -4.93 8.18 4.17
CA SER A 128 -6.37 7.85 4.07
C SER A 128 -6.73 6.52 4.76
N HIS A 129 -6.08 6.23 5.88
CA HIS A 129 -6.35 5.07 6.73
C HIS A 129 -6.24 3.71 6.01
N PRO A 130 -5.09 3.36 5.40
CA PRO A 130 -4.90 2.04 4.84
C PRO A 130 -5.02 0.98 5.94
N TRP A 131 -5.33 -0.25 5.53
CA TRP A 131 -5.27 -1.36 6.46
C TRP A 131 -3.82 -1.58 6.93
N VAL A 132 -3.62 -1.67 8.24
CA VAL A 132 -2.33 -1.93 8.87
C VAL A 132 -2.57 -2.94 9.99
N SER A 133 -1.91 -4.09 9.92
CA SER A 133 -2.02 -5.14 10.92
C SER A 133 -1.55 -4.67 12.31
N SER A 134 -2.02 -5.33 13.37
CA SER A 134 -1.58 -5.04 14.74
C SER A 134 -0.06 -5.23 14.91
N GLY A 135 0.49 -6.28 14.27
CA GLY A 135 1.93 -6.55 14.27
C GLY A 135 2.75 -5.44 13.60
N ALA A 136 2.29 -4.95 12.44
CA ALA A 136 2.94 -3.83 11.76
C ALA A 136 2.84 -2.54 12.58
N ARG A 137 1.69 -2.24 13.19
CA ARG A 137 1.55 -1.07 14.09
C ARG A 137 2.55 -1.09 15.23
N THR A 138 2.72 -2.24 15.88
CA THR A 138 3.70 -2.40 16.97
C THR A 138 5.13 -2.12 16.49
N LYS A 139 5.50 -2.65 15.33
CA LYS A 139 6.84 -2.40 14.73
C LYS A 139 7.03 -0.95 14.31
N LEU A 140 6.02 -0.31 13.74
CA LEU A 140 6.06 1.11 13.38
C LEU A 140 6.22 2.00 14.62
N GLN A 141 5.54 1.68 15.73
CA GLN A 141 5.70 2.42 17.00
C GLN A 141 7.11 2.21 17.59
N ALA A 142 7.62 0.98 17.57
CA ALA A 142 8.99 0.69 18.01
C ALA A 142 10.02 1.48 17.17
N TYR A 143 9.85 1.50 15.84
CA TYR A 143 10.70 2.31 14.95
C TYR A 143 10.61 3.80 15.29
N ALA A 144 9.40 4.35 15.44
CA ALA A 144 9.21 5.77 15.75
C ALA A 144 9.85 6.16 17.08
N GLN A 145 9.84 5.26 18.08
CA GLN A 145 10.52 5.45 19.35
C GLN A 145 12.05 5.37 19.19
N SER A 146 12.56 4.33 18.52
CA SER A 146 13.99 4.18 18.27
C SER A 146 14.57 5.36 17.48
N PHE A 147 13.79 5.87 16.51
CA PHE A 147 14.18 7.08 15.77
C PHE A 147 14.29 8.29 16.70
N PHE A 148 13.32 8.48 17.60
CA PHE A 148 13.36 9.53 18.59
C PHE A 148 14.58 9.37 19.52
N ASP A 149 14.82 8.19 20.04
CA ASP A 149 15.93 7.92 20.97
C ASP A 149 17.31 8.20 20.33
N ALA A 150 17.44 7.93 19.01
CA ALA A 150 18.66 8.13 18.26
C ALA A 150 18.94 9.59 17.84
N HIS A 151 17.88 10.41 17.67
CA HIS A 151 17.99 11.73 17.05
C HIS A 151 17.56 12.89 17.96
N ASN A 152 17.09 12.60 19.19
CA ASN A 152 16.69 13.66 20.09
C ASN A 152 17.90 14.41 20.68
N TYR A 153 17.64 15.67 21.04
CA TYR A 153 18.59 16.49 21.79
C TYR A 153 17.84 17.24 22.90
N VAL A 154 18.59 17.77 23.87
CA VAL A 154 17.97 18.53 24.98
C VAL A 154 17.82 20.00 24.59
N SER A 155 16.58 20.50 24.63
CA SER A 155 16.24 21.90 24.44
C SER A 155 15.27 22.33 25.52
N ALA A 156 15.59 23.42 26.22
CA ALA A 156 14.82 23.95 27.36
C ALA A 156 14.48 22.86 28.42
N GLY A 157 15.43 21.95 28.69
CA GLY A 157 15.24 20.87 29.67
C GLY A 157 14.36 19.70 29.21
N LYS A 158 13.98 19.64 27.93
CA LYS A 158 13.18 18.55 27.33
C LYS A 158 13.93 17.89 26.19
N HIS A 159 13.76 16.56 26.04
CA HIS A 159 14.21 15.84 24.86
C HIS A 159 13.27 16.11 23.68
N VAL A 160 13.81 16.58 22.56
CA VAL A 160 13.07 17.00 21.37
C VAL A 160 13.76 16.57 20.09
N LEU A 161 13.00 16.39 19.01
CA LEU A 161 13.54 16.23 17.65
C LEU A 161 13.81 17.59 17.00
N GLY A 162 14.87 17.66 16.20
CA GLY A 162 15.15 18.81 15.35
C GLY A 162 14.14 18.99 14.21
N PRO A 163 14.11 20.19 13.57
CA PRO A 163 13.17 20.44 12.47
C PRO A 163 13.28 19.43 11.34
N HIS A 164 14.48 19.02 10.96
CA HIS A 164 14.72 18.00 9.94
C HIS A 164 14.12 16.65 10.36
N ASP A 165 14.42 16.19 11.57
CA ASP A 165 13.98 14.88 12.06
C ASP A 165 12.48 14.78 12.29
N ARG A 166 11.83 15.92 12.61
CA ARG A 166 10.36 16.01 12.71
C ARG A 166 9.67 15.78 11.36
N VAL A 167 10.30 16.12 10.25
CA VAL A 167 9.81 15.87 8.88
C VAL A 167 10.22 14.48 8.42
N GLU A 168 11.44 14.05 8.71
CA GLU A 168 11.98 12.78 8.26
C GLU A 168 11.27 11.58 8.90
N ARG A 169 11.05 11.60 10.22
CA ARG A 169 10.37 10.50 10.91
C ARG A 169 8.98 10.15 10.31
N PRO A 170 8.05 11.09 10.09
CA PRO A 170 6.77 10.79 9.45
C PRO A 170 6.91 10.40 7.98
N ARG A 171 7.91 10.92 7.25
CA ARG A 171 8.19 10.50 5.87
C ARG A 171 8.53 9.01 5.82
N VAL A 172 9.46 8.56 6.66
CA VAL A 172 9.87 7.15 6.72
C VAL A 172 8.72 6.27 7.23
N LEU A 173 7.94 6.71 8.22
CA LEU A 173 6.76 5.95 8.67
C LEU A 173 5.76 5.73 7.53
N ARG A 174 5.48 6.75 6.71
CA ARG A 174 4.61 6.60 5.53
C ARG A 174 5.22 5.65 4.50
N ALA A 175 6.53 5.72 4.27
CA ALA A 175 7.22 4.79 3.38
C ALA A 175 7.12 3.35 3.88
N LEU A 176 7.32 3.10 5.17
CA LEU A 176 7.19 1.78 5.78
C LEU A 176 5.74 1.22 5.72
N ILE A 177 4.74 2.08 5.79
CA ILE A 177 3.33 1.67 5.63
C ILE A 177 3.04 1.29 4.18
N LEU A 178 3.51 2.06 3.20
CA LEU A 178 3.23 1.85 1.78
C LEU A 178 4.05 0.69 1.19
N ALA A 179 5.35 0.67 1.46
CA ALA A 179 6.28 -0.34 0.92
C ALA A 179 6.54 -1.51 1.91
N GLY A 180 5.83 -1.56 3.02
CA GLY A 180 5.83 -2.69 3.94
C GLY A 180 4.90 -3.82 3.48
N PRO A 181 4.94 -5.00 4.16
CA PRO A 181 4.14 -6.16 3.76
C PRO A 181 2.65 -5.87 3.62
N ASP A 182 2.07 -5.10 4.54
CA ASP A 182 0.65 -4.74 4.52
C ASP A 182 0.32 -3.78 3.36
N GLY A 183 1.26 -2.93 2.96
CA GLY A 183 1.09 -1.96 1.87
C GLY A 183 0.96 -2.61 0.48
N PHE A 184 1.46 -3.84 0.33
CA PHE A 184 1.32 -4.62 -0.90
C PHE A 184 -0.03 -5.33 -1.04
N LEU A 185 -0.86 -5.32 -0.01
CA LEU A 185 -2.15 -6.02 0.00
C LEU A 185 -3.34 -5.05 -0.25
N SER A 186 -4.39 -5.59 -0.87
CA SER A 186 -5.66 -4.91 -1.13
C SER A 186 -6.84 -5.84 -0.90
#